data_1694b06a746430fcfc258111de50817d
#
_entry.id   1694b06a746430fcfc258111de50817d
#
_cell.length_a   1.000
_cell.length_b   1.000
_cell.length_c   1.000
_cell.angle_alpha   90.00
_cell.angle_beta   90.00
_cell.angle_gamma   90.00
#
_symmetry.space_group_name_H-M   'P 1'
#
loop_
_entity.id
_entity.type
_entity.pdbx_description
1 polymer ?
#
loop_
_entity_poly.entity_id
_entity_poly.type
_entity_poly.pdbx_seq_one_letter_code
_entity_poly.pdbx_strand_id
1 'polypeptide(L)'
;CLGNASIAQANNKDMVWIPAGEFCMGSENPLKEIAGAKAGAAAKSASKNEASKACQSQLNGHCTAQDDMRDARPIHRVYVDGFWMDKTEVTNDQFEKFVKATGYKTIAEIAPTQEEFPTAPKENLVAGSTVFTPTAKAVPLQNMFQWWRYQHGADWRHPQGPQSSIKGKGNYPVVQVAYPDAVAYAKWAGKRLPTEAEWERAARGGKDGDTYTWGNELKPGGKWMANIY
;
A
#
# COMPACT_ATOMS: atom_id res chain seq x y z
N CYS A 1 -43.60 -3.25 3.24
CA CYS A 1 -43.32 -4.36 4.16
C CYS A 1 -41.81 -4.41 4.34
N LEU A 2 -41.37 -4.00 5.54
CA LEU A 2 -39.95 -3.95 5.94
C LEU A 2 -39.52 -5.37 6.32
N GLY A 3 -38.76 -6.02 5.47
CA GLY A 3 -38.03 -7.22 5.81
C GLY A 3 -36.73 -6.84 6.53
N ASN A 4 -36.71 -6.94 7.85
CA ASN A 4 -35.48 -6.96 8.63
C ASN A 4 -34.68 -8.19 8.23
N ALA A 5 -33.76 -8.05 7.27
CA ALA A 5 -32.71 -9.02 7.09
C ALA A 5 -31.82 -8.92 8.33
N SER A 6 -31.95 -9.86 9.25
CA SER A 6 -30.97 -10.14 10.28
C SER A 6 -29.63 -10.38 9.57
N ILE A 7 -28.77 -9.35 9.54
CA ILE A 7 -27.36 -9.55 9.20
C ILE A 7 -26.84 -10.49 10.27
N ALA A 8 -26.57 -11.73 9.88
CA ALA A 8 -25.95 -12.72 10.74
C ALA A 8 -24.76 -12.03 11.44
N GLN A 9 -24.80 -11.95 12.76
CA GLN A 9 -23.68 -11.57 13.59
C GLN A 9 -22.63 -12.67 13.45
N ALA A 10 -21.94 -12.68 12.31
CA ALA A 10 -20.68 -13.36 12.20
C ALA A 10 -19.79 -12.81 13.33
N ASN A 11 -18.99 -13.68 13.92
CA ASN A 11 -18.12 -13.38 15.05
C ASN A 11 -17.05 -12.35 14.60
N ASN A 12 -17.42 -11.07 14.52
CA ASN A 12 -16.62 -9.96 14.01
C ASN A 12 -15.59 -9.45 15.03
N LYS A 13 -15.11 -10.34 15.92
CA LYS A 13 -14.19 -9.99 16.99
C LYS A 13 -12.93 -9.26 16.49
N ASP A 14 -12.47 -9.61 15.30
CA ASP A 14 -11.25 -9.06 14.69
C ASP A 14 -11.54 -7.99 13.62
N MET A 15 -12.80 -7.60 13.47
CA MET A 15 -13.24 -6.58 12.52
C MET A 15 -13.75 -5.34 13.25
N VAL A 16 -13.76 -4.21 12.54
CA VAL A 16 -14.36 -2.94 12.97
C VAL A 16 -15.44 -2.53 11.97
N TRP A 17 -16.53 -1.99 12.48
CA TRP A 17 -17.57 -1.41 11.64
C TRP A 17 -17.17 -0.01 11.19
N ILE A 18 -17.12 0.22 9.89
CA ILE A 18 -16.95 1.52 9.26
C ILE A 18 -18.33 2.02 8.85
N PRO A 19 -18.82 3.12 9.45
CA PRO A 19 -20.18 3.60 9.17
C PRO A 19 -20.29 4.19 7.77
N ALA A 20 -21.48 4.07 7.18
CA ALA A 20 -21.82 4.71 5.92
C ALA A 20 -21.66 6.23 5.99
N GLY A 21 -21.40 6.85 4.85
CA GLY A 21 -21.38 8.30 4.72
C GLY A 21 -20.51 8.82 3.60
N GLU A 22 -20.56 10.12 3.40
CA GLU A 22 -19.71 10.83 2.46
C GLU A 22 -18.37 11.21 3.08
N PHE A 23 -17.34 11.35 2.25
CA PHE A 23 -16.04 11.89 2.60
C PHE A 23 -15.36 12.50 1.37
N CYS A 24 -14.34 13.33 1.60
CA CYS A 24 -13.50 13.87 0.54
C CYS A 24 -12.37 12.87 0.24
N MET A 25 -12.50 12.17 -0.89
CA MET A 25 -11.51 11.23 -1.40
C MET A 25 -10.44 11.94 -2.21
N GLY A 26 -9.21 11.49 -2.07
CA GLY A 26 -8.09 12.04 -2.81
C GLY A 26 -7.20 12.96 -1.96
N SER A 27 -6.19 13.52 -2.59
CA SER A 27 -5.21 14.40 -1.93
C SER A 27 -4.85 15.57 -2.83
N GLU A 28 -4.61 16.72 -2.23
CA GLU A 28 -3.86 17.79 -2.90
C GLU A 28 -2.37 17.45 -2.90
N ASN A 29 -1.60 18.13 -3.75
CA ASN A 29 -0.18 17.84 -3.91
C ASN A 29 0.59 18.08 -2.59
N PRO A 30 1.02 17.04 -1.85
CA PRO A 30 1.72 17.21 -0.58
C PRO A 30 3.10 17.86 -0.72
N LEU A 31 3.67 17.89 -1.92
CA LEU A 31 4.98 18.50 -2.18
C LEU A 31 4.95 20.03 -2.08
N LYS A 32 3.77 20.67 -2.18
CA LYS A 32 3.66 22.11 -1.88
C LYS A 32 4.04 22.43 -0.44
N GLU A 33 3.70 21.55 0.51
CA GLU A 33 4.00 21.75 1.93
C GLU A 33 5.45 21.43 2.27
N ILE A 34 6.02 20.39 1.67
CA ILE A 34 7.45 20.03 1.86
C ILE A 34 8.36 21.12 1.28
N ALA A 35 8.02 21.67 0.12
CA ALA A 35 8.71 22.80 -0.46
C ALA A 35 8.51 24.08 0.37
N GLY A 36 7.32 24.32 0.93
CA GLY A 36 7.00 25.45 1.79
C GLY A 36 7.72 25.45 3.14
N ALA A 37 8.00 24.26 3.69
CA ALA A 37 8.73 24.13 4.96
C ALA A 37 10.20 24.56 4.89
N LYS A 38 10.79 24.64 3.68
CA LYS A 38 12.14 25.17 3.44
C LYS A 38 12.15 26.61 2.91
N ALA A 39 11.01 27.13 2.47
CA ALA A 39 10.85 28.47 1.92
C ALA A 39 10.14 29.38 2.92
N GLY A 40 10.75 29.60 4.07
CA GLY A 40 10.36 30.72 4.94
C GLY A 40 10.46 32.02 4.15
N ALA A 41 9.33 32.71 3.96
CA ALA A 41 9.18 34.11 3.56
C ALA A 41 9.16 34.50 2.07
N ALA A 42 9.04 33.62 1.07
CA ALA A 42 9.01 34.06 -0.34
C ALA A 42 7.91 33.45 -1.22
N ALA A 43 6.85 32.87 -0.70
CA ALA A 43 5.79 32.27 -1.51
C ALA A 43 4.53 33.13 -1.57
N LYS A 44 4.60 34.31 -2.14
CA LYS A 44 3.44 35.01 -2.74
C LYS A 44 3.55 34.88 -4.25
N SER A 45 2.62 34.16 -4.87
CA SER A 45 2.38 34.01 -6.32
C SER A 45 3.51 33.39 -7.17
N ALA A 46 3.81 32.12 -7.00
CA ALA A 46 4.49 31.37 -8.04
C ALA A 46 3.47 30.69 -8.98
N SER A 47 3.56 30.95 -10.28
CA SER A 47 2.73 30.31 -11.30
C SER A 47 3.02 28.81 -11.37
N LYS A 48 2.07 27.99 -11.89
CA LYS A 48 2.24 26.53 -12.07
C LYS A 48 3.52 26.12 -12.80
N ASN A 49 4.10 27.01 -13.62
CA ASN A 49 5.33 26.79 -14.37
C ASN A 49 6.62 26.94 -13.54
N GLU A 50 6.58 27.71 -12.45
CA GLU A 50 7.79 27.94 -11.63
C GLU A 50 8.00 26.84 -10.58
N ALA A 51 6.94 26.25 -10.04
CA ALA A 51 7.01 25.08 -9.17
C ALA A 51 7.58 23.86 -9.93
N SER A 52 7.21 23.67 -11.19
CA SER A 52 7.75 22.64 -12.08
C SER A 52 9.24 22.85 -12.38
N LYS A 53 9.67 24.10 -12.60
CA LYS A 53 11.08 24.44 -12.83
C LYS A 53 11.94 24.26 -11.58
N ALA A 54 11.43 24.60 -10.40
CA ALA A 54 12.15 24.42 -9.13
C ALA A 54 12.36 22.93 -8.82
N CYS A 55 11.39 22.08 -9.11
CA CYS A 55 11.51 20.64 -8.99
C CYS A 55 12.52 20.05 -9.98
N GLN A 56 12.51 20.48 -11.24
CA GLN A 56 13.46 20.05 -12.26
C GLN A 56 14.90 20.41 -11.94
N SER A 57 15.15 21.58 -11.32
CA SER A 57 16.51 22.00 -10.96
C SER A 57 17.08 21.25 -9.77
N GLN A 58 16.25 20.77 -8.85
CA GLN A 58 16.70 20.06 -7.64
C GLN A 58 16.86 18.55 -7.83
N LEU A 59 16.19 17.95 -8.81
CA LEU A 59 16.15 16.50 -9.05
C LEU A 59 16.70 16.08 -10.41
N ASN A 60 17.57 16.88 -11.04
CA ASN A 60 18.14 16.58 -12.36
C ASN A 60 17.10 16.16 -13.41
N GLY A 61 15.93 16.78 -13.41
CA GLY A 61 14.86 16.54 -14.38
C GLY A 61 13.90 15.39 -14.07
N HIS A 62 14.06 14.70 -12.95
CA HIS A 62 13.14 13.61 -12.54
C HIS A 62 12.24 14.05 -11.38
N CYS A 63 11.16 14.77 -11.70
CA CYS A 63 10.06 15.06 -10.78
C CYS A 63 8.96 13.99 -10.88
N THR A 64 9.30 12.73 -10.63
CA THR A 64 8.35 11.62 -10.69
C THR A 64 7.30 11.71 -9.57
N ALA A 65 7.69 12.12 -8.36
CA ALA A 65 6.77 12.22 -7.22
C ALA A 65 5.58 13.17 -7.42
N GLN A 66 5.66 14.13 -8.33
CA GLN A 66 4.55 15.04 -8.65
C GLN A 66 3.57 14.41 -9.65
N ASP A 67 4.07 13.49 -10.47
CA ASP A 67 3.28 12.73 -11.44
C ASP A 67 2.63 11.49 -10.84
N ASP A 68 3.24 10.88 -9.82
CA ASP A 68 2.78 9.64 -9.20
C ASP A 68 1.49 9.81 -8.38
N MET A 69 1.10 11.06 -8.06
CA MET A 69 -0.15 11.35 -7.33
C MET A 69 -1.22 12.05 -8.18
N ARG A 70 -1.12 12.00 -9.48
CA ARG A 70 -2.13 12.62 -10.38
C ARG A 70 -3.47 11.92 -10.31
N ASP A 71 -3.47 10.62 -10.13
CA ASP A 71 -4.64 9.77 -9.98
C ASP A 71 -5.43 10.06 -8.68
N ALA A 72 -4.76 10.59 -7.64
CA ALA A 72 -5.41 11.04 -6.41
C ALA A 72 -6.14 12.39 -6.55
N ARG A 73 -6.16 13.01 -7.73
CA ARG A 73 -6.74 14.35 -7.98
C ARG A 73 -7.79 14.35 -9.07
N PRO A 74 -8.77 15.26 -9.00
CA PRO A 74 -9.03 16.24 -7.93
C PRO A 74 -9.62 15.57 -6.67
N ILE A 75 -9.52 16.24 -5.53
CA ILE A 75 -10.32 15.86 -4.35
C ILE A 75 -11.80 15.94 -4.73
N HIS A 76 -12.55 14.90 -4.43
CA HIS A 76 -13.96 14.80 -4.76
C HIS A 76 -14.74 14.07 -3.66
N ARG A 77 -16.04 14.32 -3.59
CA ARG A 77 -16.90 13.67 -2.60
C ARG A 77 -17.33 12.30 -3.10
N VAL A 78 -17.22 11.33 -2.21
CA VAL A 78 -17.64 9.94 -2.45
C VAL A 78 -18.52 9.49 -1.29
N TYR A 79 -19.64 8.87 -1.60
CA TYR A 79 -20.46 8.14 -0.62
C TYR A 79 -20.04 6.68 -0.59
N VAL A 80 -19.87 6.14 0.60
CA VAL A 80 -19.56 4.73 0.85
C VAL A 80 -20.59 4.16 1.81
N ASP A 81 -21.16 3.01 1.47
CA ASP A 81 -22.01 2.25 2.38
C ASP A 81 -21.21 1.74 3.59
N GLY A 82 -21.92 1.46 4.71
CA GLY A 82 -21.26 0.89 5.87
C GLY A 82 -20.78 -0.54 5.63
N PHE A 83 -19.58 -0.85 6.12
CA PHE A 83 -18.96 -2.16 5.94
C PHE A 83 -18.09 -2.58 7.14
N TRP A 84 -17.83 -3.88 7.22
CA TRP A 84 -16.87 -4.43 8.18
C TRP A 84 -15.50 -4.53 7.57
N MET A 85 -14.47 -4.11 8.33
CA MET A 85 -13.07 -4.19 7.92
C MET A 85 -12.24 -4.88 8.99
N ASP A 86 -11.29 -5.72 8.57
CA ASP A 86 -10.32 -6.30 9.49
C ASP A 86 -9.49 -5.20 10.15
N LYS A 87 -9.21 -5.33 11.45
CA LYS A 87 -8.47 -4.33 12.23
C LYS A 87 -6.98 -4.30 11.90
N THR A 88 -6.48 -5.41 11.38
CA THR A 88 -5.08 -5.62 11.06
C THR A 88 -4.95 -6.28 9.70
N GLU A 89 -3.77 -6.24 9.16
CA GLU A 89 -3.37 -7.04 8.01
C GLU A 89 -3.54 -8.53 8.29
N VAL A 90 -3.69 -9.32 7.23
CA VAL A 90 -3.72 -10.79 7.33
C VAL A 90 -2.38 -11.31 7.85
N THR A 91 -2.44 -12.11 8.91
CA THR A 91 -1.24 -12.66 9.53
C THR A 91 -0.74 -13.93 8.83
N ASN A 92 0.52 -14.29 9.10
CA ASN A 92 1.10 -15.55 8.62
C ASN A 92 0.29 -16.78 9.06
N ASP A 93 -0.17 -16.81 10.32
CA ASP A 93 -0.99 -17.92 10.83
C ASP A 93 -2.34 -18.03 10.12
N GLN A 94 -2.96 -16.90 9.80
CA GLN A 94 -4.22 -16.87 9.07
C GLN A 94 -4.03 -17.34 7.62
N PHE A 95 -2.99 -16.86 6.95
CA PHE A 95 -2.68 -17.24 5.58
C PHE A 95 -2.25 -18.72 5.49
N GLU A 96 -1.50 -19.21 6.48
CA GLU A 96 -1.14 -20.63 6.57
C GLU A 96 -2.37 -21.54 6.66
N LYS A 97 -3.40 -21.14 7.43
CA LYS A 97 -4.67 -21.90 7.50
C LYS A 97 -5.36 -21.99 6.14
N PHE A 98 -5.37 -20.89 5.40
CA PHE A 98 -5.91 -20.85 4.03
C PHE A 98 -5.15 -21.83 3.12
N VAL A 99 -3.83 -21.73 3.10
CA VAL A 99 -3.00 -22.61 2.25
C VAL A 99 -3.15 -24.08 2.64
N LYS A 100 -3.17 -24.41 3.94
CA LYS A 100 -3.38 -25.78 4.42
C LYS A 100 -4.76 -26.34 4.02
N ALA A 101 -5.79 -25.50 4.04
CA ALA A 101 -7.15 -25.91 3.71
C ALA A 101 -7.39 -26.09 2.21
N THR A 102 -6.67 -25.37 1.35
CA THR A 102 -6.94 -25.29 -0.08
C THR A 102 -5.84 -25.87 -0.97
N GLY A 103 -4.63 -26.05 -0.46
CA GLY A 103 -3.45 -26.37 -1.27
C GLY A 103 -3.02 -25.22 -2.19
N TYR A 104 -3.44 -23.99 -1.92
CA TYR A 104 -3.15 -22.83 -2.76
C TYR A 104 -1.65 -22.60 -2.91
N LYS A 105 -1.21 -22.30 -4.13
CA LYS A 105 0.14 -21.83 -4.43
C LYS A 105 0.09 -20.35 -4.82
N THR A 106 0.90 -19.56 -4.15
CA THR A 106 1.00 -18.12 -4.45
C THR A 106 1.75 -17.86 -5.74
N ILE A 107 1.55 -16.69 -6.32
CA ILE A 107 2.25 -16.25 -7.54
C ILE A 107 3.76 -16.35 -7.36
N ALA A 108 4.29 -16.01 -6.18
CA ALA A 108 5.71 -16.11 -5.88
C ALA A 108 6.25 -17.55 -5.87
N GLU A 109 5.39 -18.56 -5.70
CA GLU A 109 5.75 -20.00 -5.75
C GLU A 109 5.68 -20.60 -7.16
N ILE A 110 5.26 -19.80 -8.17
CA ILE A 110 5.09 -20.25 -9.57
C ILE A 110 6.14 -19.56 -10.43
N ALA A 111 6.90 -20.35 -11.19
CA ALA A 111 7.86 -19.79 -12.13
C ALA A 111 7.12 -19.06 -13.26
N PRO A 112 7.51 -17.79 -13.57
CA PRO A 112 6.97 -17.07 -14.72
C PRO A 112 7.24 -17.83 -16.04
N THR A 113 6.36 -17.66 -17.00
CA THR A 113 6.50 -18.30 -18.31
C THR A 113 7.14 -17.36 -19.34
N GLN A 114 7.71 -17.94 -20.42
CA GLN A 114 8.23 -17.16 -21.53
C GLN A 114 7.11 -16.42 -22.30
N GLU A 115 5.87 -16.89 -22.21
CA GLU A 115 4.72 -16.23 -22.82
C GLU A 115 4.36 -14.94 -22.06
N GLU A 116 4.41 -14.97 -20.74
CA GLU A 116 4.19 -13.80 -19.87
C GLU A 116 5.32 -12.76 -20.00
N PHE A 117 6.56 -13.25 -20.20
CA PHE A 117 7.75 -12.38 -20.30
C PHE A 117 8.59 -12.75 -21.54
N PRO A 118 8.13 -12.38 -22.76
CA PRO A 118 8.75 -12.83 -24.02
C PRO A 118 10.22 -12.42 -24.20
N THR A 119 10.63 -11.32 -23.57
CA THR A 119 11.99 -10.77 -23.68
C THR A 119 12.91 -11.16 -22.53
N ALA A 120 12.38 -11.84 -21.49
CA ALA A 120 13.19 -12.23 -20.35
C ALA A 120 14.11 -13.42 -20.70
N PRO A 121 15.38 -13.41 -20.30
CA PRO A 121 16.24 -14.59 -20.35
C PRO A 121 15.61 -15.75 -19.58
N LYS A 122 15.69 -16.97 -20.13
CA LYS A 122 15.07 -18.15 -19.53
C LYS A 122 15.55 -18.44 -18.11
N GLU A 123 16.82 -18.17 -17.84
CA GLU A 123 17.44 -18.30 -16.52
C GLU A 123 16.84 -17.37 -15.45
N ASN A 124 16.15 -16.31 -15.87
CA ASN A 124 15.47 -15.38 -14.96
C ASN A 124 14.00 -15.77 -14.69
N LEU A 125 13.46 -16.75 -15.43
CA LEU A 125 12.09 -17.22 -15.27
C LEU A 125 12.03 -18.28 -14.13
N VAL A 126 12.34 -17.83 -12.93
CA VAL A 126 12.39 -18.66 -11.71
C VAL A 126 11.42 -18.08 -10.69
N ALA A 127 10.70 -18.97 -10.00
CA ALA A 127 9.80 -18.56 -8.91
C ALA A 127 10.54 -17.71 -7.85
N GLY A 128 9.89 -16.66 -7.39
CA GLY A 128 10.48 -15.74 -6.42
C GLY A 128 9.67 -14.46 -6.30
N SER A 129 10.22 -13.51 -5.57
CA SER A 129 9.59 -12.22 -5.33
C SER A 129 10.62 -11.11 -5.15
N THR A 130 10.17 -9.87 -5.22
CA THR A 130 11.02 -8.71 -4.97
C THR A 130 11.18 -8.48 -3.49
N VAL A 131 12.42 -8.39 -3.02
CA VAL A 131 12.79 -8.23 -1.61
C VAL A 131 13.48 -6.90 -1.39
N PHE A 132 13.03 -6.16 -0.38
CA PHE A 132 13.72 -4.94 0.06
C PHE A 132 15.05 -5.31 0.73
N THR A 133 16.12 -4.69 0.25
CA THR A 133 17.48 -4.88 0.78
C THR A 133 18.03 -3.50 1.13
N PRO A 134 18.13 -3.15 2.43
CA PRO A 134 18.66 -1.86 2.85
C PRO A 134 20.04 -1.61 2.26
N THR A 135 20.28 -0.39 1.78
CA THR A 135 21.60 0.03 1.32
C THR A 135 22.48 0.43 2.51
N ALA A 136 23.79 0.13 2.43
CA ALA A 136 24.74 0.47 3.49
C ALA A 136 25.00 1.98 3.61
N LYS A 137 24.66 2.75 2.58
CA LYS A 137 24.84 4.21 2.48
C LYS A 137 23.63 4.82 1.78
N ALA A 138 23.45 6.12 1.96
CA ALA A 138 22.48 6.87 1.16
C ALA A 138 22.82 6.74 -0.34
N VAL A 139 21.80 6.46 -1.15
CA VAL A 139 21.93 6.28 -2.60
C VAL A 139 20.95 7.20 -3.33
N PRO A 140 21.25 7.57 -4.59
CA PRO A 140 20.31 8.29 -5.43
C PRO A 140 19.04 7.48 -5.64
N LEU A 141 17.86 8.12 -5.53
CA LEU A 141 16.56 7.44 -5.60
C LEU A 141 16.07 7.12 -7.03
N GLN A 142 16.82 7.48 -8.06
CA GLN A 142 16.45 7.26 -9.47
C GLN A 142 16.49 5.80 -9.90
N ASN A 143 17.21 4.96 -9.18
CA ASN A 143 17.31 3.53 -9.49
C ASN A 143 16.87 2.69 -8.28
N MET A 144 15.62 2.26 -8.30
CA MET A 144 15.02 1.44 -7.25
C MET A 144 15.68 0.06 -7.10
N PHE A 145 16.38 -0.45 -8.11
CA PHE A 145 17.08 -1.73 -8.02
C PHE A 145 18.30 -1.70 -7.08
N GLN A 146 18.64 -0.56 -6.52
CA GLN A 146 19.65 -0.48 -5.48
C GLN A 146 19.16 -1.03 -4.13
N TRP A 147 17.84 -1.01 -3.88
CA TRP A 147 17.23 -1.52 -2.65
C TRP A 147 16.12 -2.53 -2.88
N TRP A 148 15.66 -2.75 -4.12
CA TRP A 148 14.77 -3.83 -4.51
C TRP A 148 15.52 -4.86 -5.33
N ARG A 149 15.46 -6.12 -4.91
CA ARG A 149 16.09 -7.23 -5.64
C ARG A 149 15.09 -8.34 -5.85
N TYR A 150 15.02 -8.87 -7.07
CA TYR A 150 14.31 -10.11 -7.29
C TYR A 150 15.10 -11.26 -6.67
N GLN A 151 14.48 -11.95 -5.72
CA GLN A 151 15.09 -13.03 -4.94
C GLN A 151 14.42 -14.33 -5.31
N HIS A 152 15.15 -15.25 -5.93
CA HIS A 152 14.68 -16.59 -6.23
C HIS A 152 14.28 -17.32 -4.95
N GLY A 153 13.12 -18.00 -4.98
CA GLY A 153 12.57 -18.74 -3.85
C GLY A 153 12.12 -17.86 -2.67
N ALA A 154 12.00 -16.53 -2.85
CA ALA A 154 11.30 -15.70 -1.90
C ALA A 154 9.79 -15.88 -2.10
N ASP A 155 9.10 -16.28 -1.04
CA ASP A 155 7.66 -16.48 -0.96
C ASP A 155 7.15 -16.12 0.45
N TRP A 156 5.88 -16.33 0.72
CA TRP A 156 5.30 -15.99 2.01
C TRP A 156 5.86 -16.81 3.19
N ARG A 157 6.42 -18.03 2.96
CA ARG A 157 7.10 -18.84 3.98
C ARG A 157 8.56 -18.46 4.14
N HIS A 158 9.14 -17.97 3.07
CA HIS A 158 10.56 -17.60 2.94
C HIS A 158 10.70 -16.15 2.46
N PRO A 159 10.29 -15.13 3.29
CA PRO A 159 10.12 -13.75 2.83
C PRO A 159 11.36 -13.07 2.23
N GLN A 160 12.54 -13.57 2.58
CA GLN A 160 13.82 -13.04 2.09
C GLN A 160 14.61 -14.08 1.28
N GLY A 161 13.93 -15.12 0.77
CA GLY A 161 14.51 -16.23 0.04
C GLY A 161 14.65 -17.51 0.85
N PRO A 162 15.15 -18.60 0.25
CA PRO A 162 15.08 -19.97 0.78
C PRO A 162 15.69 -20.18 2.16
N GLN A 163 16.63 -19.33 2.56
CA GLN A 163 17.28 -19.41 3.88
C GLN A 163 16.53 -18.66 4.98
N SER A 164 15.45 -17.97 4.64
CA SER A 164 14.61 -17.25 5.59
C SER A 164 13.41 -18.08 6.03
N SER A 165 12.75 -17.66 7.12
CA SER A 165 11.61 -18.39 7.69
C SER A 165 10.67 -17.45 8.42
N ILE A 166 9.39 -17.80 8.46
CA ILE A 166 8.37 -17.17 9.30
C ILE A 166 8.23 -17.80 10.68
N LYS A 167 9.11 -18.74 11.06
CA LYS A 167 9.08 -19.39 12.39
C LYS A 167 9.10 -18.35 13.51
N GLY A 168 8.13 -18.42 14.42
CA GLY A 168 7.97 -17.45 15.52
C GLY A 168 7.35 -16.11 15.09
N LYS A 169 6.90 -15.98 13.84
CA LYS A 169 6.28 -14.77 13.29
C LYS A 169 4.82 -14.99 12.86
N GLY A 170 4.12 -15.91 13.53
CA GLY A 170 2.74 -16.27 13.15
C GLY A 170 1.76 -15.10 13.15
N ASN A 171 1.93 -14.15 14.10
CA ASN A 171 1.10 -12.94 14.22
C ASN A 171 1.63 -11.73 13.43
N TYR A 172 2.71 -11.88 12.66
CA TYR A 172 3.19 -10.83 11.75
C TYR A 172 2.38 -10.84 10.46
N PRO A 173 2.26 -9.69 9.76
CA PRO A 173 1.62 -9.62 8.45
C PRO A 173 2.26 -10.60 7.47
N VAL A 174 1.43 -11.30 6.69
CA VAL A 174 1.94 -12.08 5.55
C VAL A 174 2.45 -11.13 4.47
N VAL A 175 3.58 -11.47 3.89
CA VAL A 175 4.23 -10.72 2.82
C VAL A 175 4.51 -11.61 1.61
N GLN A 176 5.01 -11.05 0.51
CA GLN A 176 5.29 -11.77 -0.75
C GLN A 176 4.02 -12.40 -1.35
N VAL A 177 2.89 -11.70 -1.21
CA VAL A 177 1.59 -12.07 -1.77
C VAL A 177 1.20 -11.07 -2.86
N ALA A 178 0.77 -11.58 -4.01
CA ALA A 178 0.28 -10.78 -5.12
C ALA A 178 -1.24 -10.52 -4.97
N TYR A 179 -1.77 -9.59 -5.77
CA TYR A 179 -3.21 -9.29 -5.78
C TYR A 179 -4.10 -10.54 -5.96
N PRO A 180 -3.81 -11.49 -6.90
CA PRO A 180 -4.61 -12.70 -7.02
C PRO A 180 -4.61 -13.57 -5.76
N ASP A 181 -3.49 -13.61 -5.03
CA ASP A 181 -3.36 -14.37 -3.78
C ASP A 181 -4.24 -13.76 -2.69
N ALA A 182 -4.23 -12.43 -2.59
CA ALA A 182 -5.07 -11.68 -1.64
C ALA A 182 -6.57 -11.87 -1.94
N VAL A 183 -6.96 -11.85 -3.21
CA VAL A 183 -8.34 -12.13 -3.65
C VAL A 183 -8.76 -13.55 -3.29
N ALA A 184 -7.88 -14.53 -3.55
CA ALA A 184 -8.15 -15.95 -3.25
C ALA A 184 -8.33 -16.17 -1.74
N TYR A 185 -7.45 -15.59 -0.93
CA TYR A 185 -7.57 -15.61 0.53
C TYR A 185 -8.89 -14.97 1.01
N ALA A 186 -9.19 -13.75 0.55
CA ALA A 186 -10.40 -13.04 0.96
C ALA A 186 -11.66 -13.86 0.64
N LYS A 187 -11.74 -14.42 -0.56
CA LYS A 187 -12.85 -15.29 -0.99
C LYS A 187 -12.98 -16.53 -0.11
N TRP A 188 -11.87 -17.20 0.20
CA TRP A 188 -11.89 -18.37 1.10
C TRP A 188 -12.36 -18.00 2.50
N ALA A 189 -11.96 -16.85 3.01
CA ALA A 189 -12.34 -16.32 4.32
C ALA A 189 -13.81 -15.82 4.36
N GLY A 190 -14.57 -15.92 3.27
CA GLY A 190 -15.94 -15.37 3.18
C GLY A 190 -15.96 -13.84 3.12
N LYS A 191 -14.90 -13.23 2.65
CA LYS A 191 -14.67 -11.77 2.58
C LYS A 191 -14.36 -11.34 1.12
N ARG A 192 -14.08 -10.08 0.96
CA ARG A 192 -13.54 -9.49 -0.26
C ARG A 192 -12.47 -8.45 0.09
N LEU A 193 -11.70 -8.05 -0.88
CA LEU A 193 -10.87 -6.85 -0.72
C LEU A 193 -11.76 -5.60 -0.68
N PRO A 194 -11.37 -4.56 0.06
CA PRO A 194 -12.05 -3.28 0.01
C PRO A 194 -11.89 -2.64 -1.37
N THR A 195 -12.83 -1.79 -1.74
CA THR A 195 -12.61 -0.84 -2.83
C THR A 195 -11.63 0.24 -2.37
N GLU A 196 -11.07 1.00 -3.31
CA GLU A 196 -10.21 2.13 -3.00
C GLU A 196 -10.90 3.15 -2.07
N ALA A 197 -12.15 3.50 -2.38
CA ALA A 197 -12.93 4.43 -1.57
C ALA A 197 -13.22 3.89 -0.15
N GLU A 198 -13.52 2.61 0.00
CA GLU A 198 -13.70 1.98 1.31
C GLU A 198 -12.40 2.01 2.12
N TRP A 199 -11.29 1.68 1.47
CA TRP A 199 -9.98 1.68 2.12
C TRP A 199 -9.58 3.08 2.59
N GLU A 200 -9.69 4.10 1.72
CA GLU A 200 -9.35 5.47 2.07
C GLU A 200 -10.25 6.02 3.18
N ARG A 201 -11.57 5.76 3.09
CA ARG A 201 -12.51 6.16 4.15
C ARG A 201 -12.14 5.55 5.51
N ALA A 202 -11.79 4.25 5.54
CA ALA A 202 -11.37 3.59 6.76
C ALA A 202 -10.06 4.17 7.30
N ALA A 203 -9.06 4.39 6.42
CA ALA A 203 -7.78 4.96 6.79
C ALA A 203 -7.90 6.39 7.36
N ARG A 204 -8.83 7.20 6.85
CA ARG A 204 -9.09 8.56 7.37
C ARG A 204 -9.72 8.56 8.76
N GLY A 205 -10.35 7.47 9.18
CA GLY A 205 -10.90 7.33 10.54
C GLY A 205 -11.94 8.39 10.92
N GLY A 206 -12.73 8.87 9.95
CA GLY A 206 -13.75 9.93 10.14
C GLY A 206 -13.22 11.37 10.05
N LYS A 207 -11.92 11.58 9.80
CA LYS A 207 -11.35 12.90 9.53
C LYS A 207 -11.51 13.22 8.04
N ASP A 208 -12.27 14.25 7.75
CA ASP A 208 -12.55 14.69 6.38
C ASP A 208 -11.68 15.90 6.04
N GLY A 209 -11.01 15.86 4.89
CA GLY A 209 -10.20 16.97 4.37
C GLY A 209 -8.82 17.14 4.98
N ASP A 210 -8.42 16.32 5.96
CA ASP A 210 -7.05 16.36 6.50
C ASP A 210 -6.03 15.85 5.47
N THR A 211 -4.85 16.45 5.45
CA THR A 211 -3.74 16.06 4.56
C THR A 211 -3.25 14.65 4.87
N TYR A 212 -3.13 14.31 6.15
CA TYR A 212 -2.71 13.00 6.63
C TYR A 212 -3.80 12.37 7.50
N THR A 213 -3.73 11.06 7.70
CA THR A 213 -4.68 10.35 8.58
C THR A 213 -4.61 10.80 10.04
N TRP A 214 -3.55 11.48 10.45
CA TRP A 214 -3.36 12.05 11.79
C TRP A 214 -3.58 13.55 11.88
N GLY A 215 -3.87 14.26 10.79
CA GLY A 215 -4.10 15.71 10.74
C GLY A 215 -3.35 16.40 9.62
N ASN A 216 -3.10 17.69 9.77
CA ASN A 216 -2.51 18.51 8.72
C ASN A 216 -1.00 18.78 8.88
N GLU A 217 -0.40 18.39 9.99
CA GLU A 217 1.04 18.54 10.22
C GLU A 217 1.77 17.23 9.92
N LEU A 218 2.82 17.27 9.09
CA LEU A 218 3.65 16.10 8.79
C LEU A 218 4.29 15.51 10.06
N LYS A 219 4.71 16.36 10.99
CA LYS A 219 5.35 16.00 12.26
C LYS A 219 4.73 16.76 13.43
N PRO A 220 3.56 16.35 13.92
CA PRO A 220 2.95 17.00 15.08
C PRO A 220 3.88 16.97 16.29
N GLY A 221 4.21 18.14 16.83
CA GLY A 221 5.18 18.26 17.93
C GLY A 221 6.56 17.70 17.62
N GLY A 222 6.97 17.67 16.36
CA GLY A 222 8.26 17.17 15.88
C GLY A 222 8.36 15.64 15.78
N LYS A 223 7.29 14.88 16.02
CA LYS A 223 7.28 13.41 16.01
C LYS A 223 6.84 12.86 14.65
N TRP A 224 7.55 11.84 14.16
CA TRP A 224 7.09 11.03 13.04
C TRP A 224 5.88 10.20 13.46
N MET A 225 4.81 10.26 12.67
CA MET A 225 3.56 9.52 12.91
C MET A 225 3.47 8.24 12.06
N ALA A 226 4.36 8.07 11.10
CA ALA A 226 4.46 6.91 10.25
C ALA A 226 5.92 6.65 9.85
N ASN A 227 6.22 5.43 9.42
CA ASN A 227 7.50 5.09 8.78
C ASN A 227 7.46 5.59 7.34
N ILE A 228 8.09 6.70 7.10
CA ILE A 228 8.29 7.30 5.77
C ILE A 228 9.77 7.61 5.59
N TYR A 229 10.26 7.60 4.38
CA TYR A 229 11.64 7.89 4.00
C TYR A 229 11.77 9.14 3.15
#